data_bec2c7c5c5c4093c54d37a2e2d221b65
#
_entry.id   bec2c7c5c5c4093c54d37a2e2d221b65
#
_cell.length_a   1.000
_cell.length_b   1.000
_cell.length_c   1.000
_cell.angle_alpha   90.00
_cell.angle_beta   90.00
_cell.angle_gamma   90.00
#
_symmetry.space_group_name_H-M   'P 1'
#
loop_
_entity.id
_entity.type
_entity.pdbx_description
1 polymer ?
#
loop_
_entity_poly.entity_id
_entity_poly.type
_entity_poly.pdbx_seq_one_letter_code
_entity_poly.pdbx_strand_id
1 'polypeptide(L)'
;DGKSLEREVGDNGGFRQSNPDGTEIIENADGTGQFTSITGDLSVREATEEGGFVTTREGGGLMFENADGGTSHFEPSGWSREQVVDQESGDVMTRGSDGFVEVTREDGTFDRVNADGSQDQAFFNEEGGLQTEYGDGSSHLVNEDGSEEFQDAAGYGGKKVQSENGDFVTLMTDGASKMEAEDGSWAIEVSPNGEQTVTSTLEDGTVQKNLPDGGVQRY
;
A
#
# COMPACT_ATOMS: atom_id res chain seq x y z
N ASP A 1 -5.57 29.31 -3.62
CA ASP A 1 -4.50 29.92 -2.80
C ASP A 1 -3.17 29.46 -3.36
N GLY A 2 -2.50 30.38 -4.15
CA GLY A 2 -1.33 30.07 -4.96
C GLY A 2 -0.02 29.91 -4.16
N LYS A 3 0.04 29.04 -3.18
CA LYS A 3 1.31 28.63 -2.59
C LYS A 3 2.05 27.73 -3.58
N SER A 4 3.26 28.10 -3.95
CA SER A 4 4.18 27.29 -4.78
C SER A 4 5.09 26.46 -3.87
N LEU A 5 5.61 25.35 -4.41
CA LEU A 5 6.72 24.64 -3.80
C LEU A 5 7.95 25.57 -3.76
N GLU A 6 8.48 25.81 -2.58
CA GLU A 6 9.71 26.56 -2.40
C GLU A 6 10.80 25.61 -1.87
N ARG A 7 11.94 25.59 -2.56
CA ARG A 7 13.11 24.80 -2.16
C ARG A 7 14.35 25.68 -2.17
N GLU A 8 14.99 25.76 -1.03
CA GLU A 8 16.26 26.45 -0.82
C GLU A 8 17.36 25.43 -0.52
N VAL A 9 18.48 25.52 -1.23
CA VAL A 9 19.65 24.67 -1.00
C VAL A 9 20.70 25.50 -0.27
N GLY A 10 21.16 25.04 0.89
CA GLY A 10 22.20 25.67 1.65
C GLY A 10 23.60 25.42 1.06
N ASP A 11 24.55 26.29 1.37
CA ASP A 11 25.96 26.18 0.93
C ASP A 11 26.65 24.89 1.43
N ASN A 12 26.10 24.25 2.47
CA ASN A 12 26.60 23.01 3.06
C ASN A 12 26.02 21.74 2.43
N GLY A 13 25.19 21.87 1.36
CA GLY A 13 24.56 20.75 0.67
C GLY A 13 23.24 20.26 1.28
N GLY A 14 22.80 20.81 2.41
CA GLY A 14 21.45 20.59 2.95
C GLY A 14 20.41 21.38 2.18
N PHE A 15 19.11 21.11 2.44
CA PHE A 15 18.02 21.88 1.85
C PHE A 15 16.87 22.11 2.83
N ARG A 16 16.11 23.17 2.55
CA ARG A 16 14.79 23.42 3.16
C ARG A 16 13.75 23.42 2.05
N GLN A 17 12.65 22.72 2.25
CA GLN A 17 11.54 22.66 1.32
C GLN A 17 10.23 22.95 2.06
N SER A 18 9.46 23.90 1.54
CA SER A 18 8.11 24.20 2.03
C SER A 18 7.11 23.84 0.91
N ASN A 19 6.16 22.99 1.24
CA ASN A 19 5.16 22.50 0.31
C ASN A 19 3.86 23.34 0.39
N PRO A 20 3.08 23.40 -0.71
CA PRO A 20 1.81 24.13 -0.73
C PRO A 20 0.78 23.65 0.29
N ASP A 21 0.85 22.39 0.71
CA ASP A 21 -0.01 21.76 1.71
C ASP A 21 0.34 22.15 3.17
N GLY A 22 1.44 22.88 3.37
CA GLY A 22 1.92 23.33 4.68
C GLY A 22 2.92 22.40 5.33
N THR A 23 3.32 21.30 4.68
CA THR A 23 4.43 20.48 5.16
C THR A 23 5.76 21.18 4.93
N GLU A 24 6.73 20.96 5.84
CA GLU A 24 8.08 21.48 5.75
C GLU A 24 9.11 20.38 5.98
N ILE A 25 10.17 20.39 5.17
CA ILE A 25 11.31 19.49 5.27
C ILE A 25 12.57 20.33 5.41
N ILE A 26 13.38 20.05 6.40
CA ILE A 26 14.73 20.58 6.57
C ILE A 26 15.67 19.38 6.64
N GLU A 27 16.59 19.26 5.70
CA GLU A 27 17.57 18.19 5.67
C GLU A 27 18.97 18.78 5.60
N ASN A 28 19.86 18.35 6.50
CA ASN A 28 21.25 18.71 6.51
C ASN A 28 22.07 17.77 5.63
N ALA A 29 23.28 18.21 5.24
CA ALA A 29 24.18 17.39 4.40
C ALA A 29 24.59 16.06 5.03
N ASP A 30 24.52 15.91 6.33
CA ASP A 30 24.81 14.70 7.10
C ASP A 30 23.60 13.77 7.28
N GLY A 31 22.45 14.09 6.64
CA GLY A 31 21.21 13.32 6.70
C GLY A 31 20.39 13.54 7.96
N THR A 32 20.82 14.41 8.88
CA THR A 32 19.99 14.87 10.00
C THR A 32 18.94 15.87 9.50
N GLY A 33 17.86 16.08 10.26
CA GLY A 33 16.86 17.02 9.78
C GLY A 33 15.59 17.08 10.61
N GLN A 34 14.63 17.81 10.06
CA GLN A 34 13.30 18.00 10.64
C GLN A 34 12.23 17.88 9.57
N PHE A 35 11.11 17.30 9.92
CA PHE A 35 9.91 17.25 9.10
C PHE A 35 8.72 17.75 9.92
N THR A 36 7.96 18.69 9.35
CA THR A 36 6.71 19.17 9.94
C THR A 36 5.55 18.69 9.06
N SER A 37 4.58 17.98 9.65
CA SER A 37 3.40 17.48 8.94
C SER A 37 2.40 18.61 8.62
N ILE A 38 1.38 18.32 7.81
CA ILE A 38 0.28 19.24 7.53
C ILE A 38 -0.50 19.65 8.80
N THR A 39 -0.51 18.81 9.83
CA THR A 39 -1.11 19.08 11.15
C THR A 39 -0.21 19.87 12.08
N GLY A 40 1.05 20.10 11.68
CA GLY A 40 2.04 20.81 12.47
C GLY A 40 2.89 19.90 13.36
N ASP A 41 2.68 18.58 13.34
CA ASP A 41 3.45 17.63 14.14
C ASP A 41 4.91 17.61 13.67
N LEU A 42 5.82 17.75 14.61
CA LEU A 42 7.26 17.78 14.38
C LEU A 42 7.88 16.38 14.50
N SER A 43 8.73 16.03 13.54
CA SER A 43 9.65 14.90 13.63
C SER A 43 11.08 15.40 13.49
N VAL A 44 11.99 14.93 14.34
CA VAL A 44 13.40 15.30 14.34
C VAL A 44 14.25 14.07 14.13
N ARG A 45 15.14 14.10 13.13
CA ARG A 45 16.10 13.04 12.80
C ARG A 45 17.51 13.47 13.18
N GLU A 46 18.15 12.67 14.03
CA GLU A 46 19.50 12.88 14.53
C GLU A 46 20.39 11.69 14.18
N ALA A 47 21.67 11.94 13.91
CA ALA A 47 22.66 10.89 13.69
C ALA A 47 23.04 10.21 15.00
N THR A 48 23.27 8.90 14.99
CA THR A 48 23.79 8.13 16.11
C THR A 48 25.31 7.96 16.02
N GLU A 49 25.97 7.69 17.14
CA GLU A 49 27.42 7.42 17.17
C GLU A 49 27.81 6.17 16.36
N GLU A 50 26.85 5.27 16.12
CA GLU A 50 27.03 4.01 15.40
C GLU A 50 26.82 4.13 13.89
N GLY A 51 26.59 5.36 13.39
CA GLY A 51 26.46 5.66 11.96
C GLY A 51 25.04 5.49 11.41
N GLY A 52 24.05 5.28 12.26
CA GLY A 52 22.64 5.27 11.93
C GLY A 52 21.94 6.58 12.27
N PHE A 53 20.62 6.54 12.35
CA PHE A 53 19.77 7.69 12.69
C PHE A 53 18.71 7.31 13.73
N VAL A 54 18.32 8.28 14.54
CA VAL A 54 17.10 8.23 15.35
C VAL A 54 16.16 9.34 14.93
N THR A 55 14.90 8.98 14.66
CA THR A 55 13.83 9.94 14.40
C THR A 55 12.85 9.93 15.56
N THR A 56 12.71 11.07 16.23
CA THR A 56 11.74 11.31 17.30
C THR A 56 10.53 12.04 16.73
N ARG A 57 9.32 11.54 17.00
CA ARG A 57 8.06 12.18 16.61
C ARG A 57 7.43 12.89 17.82
N GLU A 58 6.78 14.03 17.60
CA GLU A 58 6.11 14.80 18.65
C GLU A 58 5.11 13.97 19.48
N GLY A 59 4.44 13.01 18.86
CA GLY A 59 3.57 12.05 19.56
C GLY A 59 4.28 11.02 20.44
N GLY A 60 5.62 11.07 20.55
CA GLY A 60 6.43 10.16 21.36
C GLY A 60 6.85 8.87 20.67
N GLY A 61 6.53 8.69 19.37
CA GLY A 61 7.06 7.58 18.58
C GLY A 61 8.55 7.77 18.28
N LEU A 62 9.28 6.65 18.24
CA LEU A 62 10.72 6.62 17.92
C LEU A 62 10.95 5.67 16.74
N MET A 63 11.84 6.05 15.82
CA MET A 63 12.34 5.18 14.77
C MET A 63 13.87 5.23 14.76
N PHE A 64 14.49 4.08 14.85
CA PHE A 64 15.93 3.91 14.70
C PHE A 64 16.22 3.30 13.32
N GLU A 65 17.21 3.84 12.63
CA GLU A 65 17.78 3.29 11.41
C GLU A 65 19.24 2.95 11.69
N ASN A 66 19.61 1.70 11.50
CA ASN A 66 20.98 1.25 11.63
C ASN A 66 21.77 1.52 10.34
N ALA A 67 23.09 1.55 10.43
CA ALA A 67 23.98 1.76 9.28
C ALA A 67 23.87 0.63 8.20
N ASP A 68 23.38 -0.55 8.58
CA ASP A 68 23.14 -1.70 7.72
C ASP A 68 21.74 -1.70 7.06
N GLY A 69 20.94 -0.65 7.30
CA GLY A 69 19.59 -0.51 6.75
C GLY A 69 18.49 -1.17 7.60
N GLY A 70 18.83 -1.82 8.71
CA GLY A 70 17.84 -2.29 9.67
C GLY A 70 17.11 -1.14 10.36
N THR A 71 15.84 -1.34 10.72
CA THR A 71 15.05 -0.32 11.41
C THR A 71 14.34 -0.89 12.63
N SER A 72 14.17 -0.06 13.67
CA SER A 72 13.34 -0.35 14.83
C SER A 72 12.37 0.80 15.07
N HIS A 73 11.09 0.47 15.21
CA HIS A 73 10.02 1.44 15.38
C HIS A 73 9.31 1.18 16.71
N PHE A 74 9.10 2.23 17.50
CA PHE A 74 8.46 2.17 18.81
C PHE A 74 7.32 3.19 18.84
N GLU A 75 6.13 2.74 19.20
CA GLU A 75 4.95 3.58 19.35
C GLU A 75 4.69 3.91 20.83
N PRO A 76 4.08 5.07 21.15
CA PRO A 76 3.72 5.43 22.52
C PRO A 76 2.76 4.43 23.19
N SER A 77 2.02 3.66 22.40
CA SER A 77 1.16 2.56 22.85
C SER A 77 1.92 1.38 23.46
N GLY A 78 3.24 1.32 23.27
CA GLY A 78 4.10 0.20 23.61
C GLY A 78 4.26 -0.83 22.48
N TRP A 79 3.55 -0.65 21.36
CA TRP A 79 3.80 -1.49 20.18
C TRP A 79 5.14 -1.15 19.54
N SER A 80 5.88 -2.18 19.12
CA SER A 80 7.14 -2.00 18.42
C SER A 80 7.28 -2.96 17.23
N ARG A 81 8.08 -2.53 16.26
CA ARG A 81 8.45 -3.30 15.07
C ARG A 81 9.94 -3.19 14.83
N GLU A 82 10.56 -4.30 14.52
CA GLU A 82 11.96 -4.40 14.13
C GLU A 82 12.06 -4.95 12.70
N GLN A 83 12.93 -4.38 11.89
CA GLN A 83 13.29 -4.89 10.57
C GLN A 83 14.80 -5.08 10.51
N VAL A 84 15.21 -6.25 10.01
CA VAL A 84 16.61 -6.59 9.77
C VAL A 84 16.74 -6.98 8.30
N VAL A 85 17.73 -6.40 7.64
CA VAL A 85 18.05 -6.70 6.24
C VAL A 85 19.21 -7.67 6.21
N ASP A 86 19.03 -8.82 5.57
CA ASP A 86 20.14 -9.75 5.26
C ASP A 86 20.94 -9.16 4.09
N GLN A 87 22.21 -8.83 4.34
CA GLN A 87 23.08 -8.16 3.37
C GLN A 87 23.56 -9.08 2.24
N GLU A 88 23.40 -10.40 2.37
CA GLU A 88 23.81 -11.36 1.34
C GLU A 88 22.65 -11.68 0.39
N SER A 89 21.44 -11.90 0.93
CA SER A 89 20.25 -12.26 0.16
C SER A 89 19.37 -11.06 -0.22
N GLY A 90 19.48 -9.94 0.50
CA GLY A 90 18.55 -8.80 0.38
C GLY A 90 17.20 -9.03 1.08
N ASP A 91 16.99 -10.18 1.71
CA ASP A 91 15.75 -10.49 2.42
C ASP A 91 15.55 -9.56 3.62
N VAL A 92 14.30 -9.19 3.88
CA VAL A 92 13.93 -8.34 5.00
C VAL A 92 13.11 -9.16 6.00
N MET A 93 13.66 -9.35 7.20
CA MET A 93 12.91 -9.93 8.31
C MET A 93 12.27 -8.82 9.14
N THR A 94 10.95 -8.92 9.34
CA THR A 94 10.18 -8.01 10.17
C THR A 94 9.60 -8.76 11.36
N ARG A 95 9.67 -8.15 12.55
CA ARG A 95 9.06 -8.68 13.79
C ARG A 95 8.27 -7.59 14.48
N GLY A 96 7.05 -7.92 14.90
CA GLY A 96 6.22 -7.07 15.76
C GLY A 96 6.20 -7.56 17.21
N SER A 97 6.05 -6.64 18.16
CA SER A 97 5.91 -7.00 19.59
C SER A 97 4.61 -7.74 19.92
N ASP A 98 3.66 -7.78 18.99
CA ASP A 98 2.42 -8.54 19.04
C ASP A 98 2.59 -10.02 18.64
N GLY A 99 3.80 -10.41 18.22
CA GLY A 99 4.12 -11.78 17.78
C GLY A 99 4.11 -11.97 16.27
N PHE A 100 3.82 -10.92 15.50
CA PHE A 100 3.95 -10.92 14.03
C PHE A 100 5.40 -11.13 13.61
N VAL A 101 5.63 -12.01 12.63
CA VAL A 101 6.94 -12.24 11.99
C VAL A 101 6.74 -12.41 10.49
N GLU A 102 7.53 -11.69 9.69
CA GLU A 102 7.50 -11.78 8.24
C GLU A 102 8.93 -11.84 7.69
N VAL A 103 9.14 -12.64 6.67
CA VAL A 103 10.33 -12.61 5.82
C VAL A 103 9.90 -12.28 4.41
N THR A 104 10.31 -11.13 3.91
CA THR A 104 10.05 -10.68 2.52
C THR A 104 11.34 -10.81 1.73
N ARG A 105 11.26 -11.46 0.57
CA ARG A 105 12.41 -11.68 -0.33
C ARG A 105 12.49 -10.60 -1.41
N GLU A 106 13.64 -10.45 -2.03
CA GLU A 106 13.89 -9.46 -3.08
C GLU A 106 12.94 -9.62 -4.28
N ASP A 107 12.50 -10.85 -4.58
CA ASP A 107 11.58 -11.17 -5.68
C ASP A 107 10.10 -10.84 -5.36
N GLY A 108 9.82 -10.35 -4.14
CA GLY A 108 8.46 -10.00 -3.68
C GLY A 108 7.70 -11.17 -3.05
N THR A 109 8.29 -12.37 -2.98
CA THR A 109 7.70 -13.48 -2.22
C THR A 109 7.85 -13.25 -0.72
N PHE A 110 6.96 -13.81 0.09
CA PHE A 110 7.05 -13.70 1.54
C PHE A 110 6.47 -14.90 2.29
N ASP A 111 6.95 -15.08 3.51
CA ASP A 111 6.34 -15.94 4.52
C ASP A 111 6.01 -15.09 5.74
N ARG A 112 4.80 -15.21 6.28
CA ARG A 112 4.32 -14.44 7.42
C ARG A 112 3.64 -15.33 8.44
N VAL A 113 3.95 -15.10 9.71
CA VAL A 113 3.18 -15.59 10.86
C VAL A 113 2.52 -14.39 11.51
N ASN A 114 1.19 -14.37 11.55
CA ASN A 114 0.41 -13.30 12.15
C ASN A 114 0.39 -13.42 13.69
N ALA A 115 -0.01 -12.35 14.38
CA ALA A 115 -0.09 -12.33 15.85
C ALA A 115 -1.02 -13.40 16.45
N ASP A 116 -2.01 -13.86 15.71
CA ASP A 116 -2.92 -14.94 16.10
C ASP A 116 -2.41 -16.36 15.78
N GLY A 117 -1.22 -16.44 15.15
CA GLY A 117 -0.58 -17.68 14.73
C GLY A 117 -1.01 -18.19 13.35
N SER A 118 -1.92 -17.52 12.66
CA SER A 118 -2.22 -17.82 11.25
C SER A 118 -1.02 -17.52 10.37
N GLN A 119 -0.94 -18.18 9.22
CA GLN A 119 0.20 -18.04 8.29
C GLN A 119 -0.28 -17.56 6.95
N ASP A 120 0.39 -16.54 6.42
CA ASP A 120 0.23 -16.07 5.04
C ASP A 120 1.53 -16.36 4.29
N GLN A 121 1.43 -16.62 2.99
CA GLN A 121 2.59 -16.80 2.13
C GLN A 121 2.33 -16.25 0.73
N ALA A 122 3.36 -15.74 0.08
CA ALA A 122 3.34 -15.42 -1.34
C ALA A 122 4.50 -16.13 -2.03
N PHE A 123 4.21 -16.77 -3.15
CA PHE A 123 5.18 -17.55 -3.92
C PHE A 123 4.82 -17.55 -5.41
N PHE A 124 5.79 -17.81 -6.27
CA PHE A 124 5.52 -18.02 -7.69
C PHE A 124 5.02 -19.45 -7.92
N ASN A 125 3.90 -19.59 -8.59
CA ASN A 125 3.36 -20.87 -9.00
C ASN A 125 4.15 -21.44 -10.22
N GLU A 126 3.78 -22.66 -10.65
CA GLU A 126 4.45 -23.34 -11.78
C GLU A 126 4.30 -22.58 -13.13
N GLU A 127 3.33 -21.68 -13.24
CA GLU A 127 3.02 -20.88 -14.42
C GLU A 127 3.65 -19.47 -14.36
N GLY A 128 4.42 -19.16 -13.31
CA GLY A 128 5.10 -17.88 -13.13
C GLY A 128 4.24 -16.78 -12.48
N GLY A 129 2.98 -17.06 -12.18
CA GLY A 129 2.10 -16.12 -11.48
C GLY A 129 2.45 -16.03 -9.99
N LEU A 130 2.32 -14.83 -9.40
CA LEU A 130 2.48 -14.61 -7.95
C LEU A 130 1.19 -15.00 -7.22
N GLN A 131 1.24 -16.10 -6.49
CA GLN A 131 0.14 -16.58 -5.66
C GLN A 131 0.35 -16.17 -4.21
N THR A 132 -0.67 -15.57 -3.60
CA THR A 132 -0.73 -15.28 -2.17
C THR A 132 -1.81 -16.15 -1.53
N GLU A 133 -1.46 -16.84 -0.47
CA GLU A 133 -2.37 -17.61 0.38
C GLU A 133 -2.41 -16.99 1.76
N TYR A 134 -3.60 -16.77 2.29
CA TYR A 134 -3.82 -16.15 3.59
C TYR A 134 -4.26 -17.19 4.62
N GLY A 135 -3.88 -16.97 5.86
CA GLY A 135 -4.17 -17.88 6.97
C GLY A 135 -5.66 -18.06 7.29
N ASP A 136 -6.52 -17.21 6.74
CA ASP A 136 -7.98 -17.37 6.81
C ASP A 136 -8.54 -18.30 5.73
N GLY A 137 -7.70 -18.79 4.82
CA GLY A 137 -8.06 -19.65 3.68
C GLY A 137 -8.44 -18.88 2.41
N SER A 138 -8.36 -17.56 2.41
CA SER A 138 -8.50 -16.77 1.18
C SER A 138 -7.22 -16.84 0.34
N SER A 139 -7.32 -16.53 -0.95
CA SER A 139 -6.17 -16.52 -1.87
C SER A 139 -6.30 -15.47 -2.96
N HIS A 140 -5.15 -15.03 -3.48
CA HIS A 140 -5.04 -14.12 -4.60
C HIS A 140 -3.89 -14.54 -5.51
N LEU A 141 -4.15 -14.63 -6.81
CA LEU A 141 -3.18 -14.96 -7.84
C LEU A 141 -3.11 -13.80 -8.85
N VAL A 142 -1.93 -13.33 -9.12
CA VAL A 142 -1.63 -12.37 -10.20
C VAL A 142 -0.79 -13.11 -11.23
N ASN A 143 -1.35 -13.35 -12.42
CA ASN A 143 -0.66 -14.01 -13.51
C ASN A 143 0.32 -13.08 -14.25
N GLU A 144 1.25 -13.64 -15.03
CA GLU A 144 2.21 -12.86 -15.82
C GLU A 144 1.54 -11.92 -16.85
N ASP A 145 0.34 -12.28 -17.34
CA ASP A 145 -0.43 -11.45 -18.27
C ASP A 145 -1.23 -10.33 -17.59
N GLY A 146 -1.07 -10.17 -16.24
CA GLY A 146 -1.78 -9.19 -15.44
C GLY A 146 -3.23 -9.56 -15.11
N SER A 147 -3.70 -10.76 -15.48
CA SER A 147 -4.97 -11.27 -14.98
C SER A 147 -4.87 -11.67 -13.51
N GLU A 148 -5.96 -11.54 -12.79
CA GLU A 148 -6.02 -11.82 -11.36
C GLU A 148 -7.10 -12.87 -11.07
N GLU A 149 -6.83 -13.79 -10.15
CA GLU A 149 -7.81 -14.71 -9.57
C GLU A 149 -7.82 -14.52 -8.05
N PHE A 150 -9.00 -14.47 -7.48
CA PHE A 150 -9.16 -14.25 -6.05
C PHE A 150 -10.28 -15.11 -5.48
N GLN A 151 -10.12 -15.53 -4.25
CA GLN A 151 -11.09 -16.34 -3.53
C GLN A 151 -11.06 -15.96 -2.05
N ASP A 152 -12.23 -15.79 -1.44
CA ASP A 152 -12.34 -15.62 0.01
C ASP A 152 -12.32 -16.98 0.76
N ALA A 153 -12.25 -16.94 2.09
CA ALA A 153 -12.25 -18.12 2.94
C ALA A 153 -13.50 -19.02 2.81
N ALA A 154 -14.59 -18.50 2.25
CA ALA A 154 -15.83 -19.25 2.00
C ALA A 154 -15.87 -19.90 0.60
N GLY A 155 -14.86 -19.61 -0.24
CA GLY A 155 -14.78 -20.10 -1.60
C GLY A 155 -15.49 -19.20 -2.62
N TYR A 156 -15.97 -18.02 -2.20
CA TYR A 156 -16.48 -17.03 -3.14
C TYR A 156 -15.33 -16.20 -3.71
N GLY A 157 -15.29 -16.05 -5.01
CA GLY A 157 -14.20 -15.35 -5.67
C GLY A 157 -14.49 -15.04 -7.12
N GLY A 158 -13.47 -14.78 -7.89
CA GLY A 158 -13.61 -14.44 -9.30
C GLY A 158 -12.28 -14.35 -10.02
N LYS A 159 -12.40 -14.06 -11.32
CA LYS A 159 -11.29 -13.80 -12.23
C LYS A 159 -11.45 -12.42 -12.86
N LYS A 160 -10.41 -11.61 -12.78
CA LYS A 160 -10.31 -10.29 -13.43
C LYS A 160 -9.31 -10.39 -14.59
N VAL A 161 -9.70 -9.94 -15.76
CA VAL A 161 -8.84 -9.88 -16.94
C VAL A 161 -8.89 -8.48 -17.55
N GLN A 162 -7.79 -8.04 -18.14
CA GLN A 162 -7.77 -6.83 -18.95
C GLN A 162 -8.06 -7.20 -20.41
N SER A 163 -8.96 -6.48 -21.04
CA SER A 163 -9.29 -6.62 -22.46
C SER A 163 -8.28 -5.90 -23.36
N GLU A 164 -8.30 -6.16 -24.66
CA GLU A 164 -7.38 -5.52 -25.63
C GLU A 164 -7.47 -4.00 -25.68
N ASN A 165 -8.59 -3.41 -25.26
CA ASN A 165 -8.82 -1.96 -25.21
C ASN A 165 -8.48 -1.34 -23.84
N GLY A 166 -7.95 -2.13 -22.90
CA GLY A 166 -7.54 -1.68 -21.58
C GLY A 166 -8.61 -1.81 -20.49
N ASP A 167 -9.87 -2.01 -20.84
CA ASP A 167 -10.95 -2.18 -19.86
C ASP A 167 -10.80 -3.49 -19.07
N PHE A 168 -11.31 -3.52 -17.85
CA PHE A 168 -11.29 -4.73 -17.02
C PHE A 168 -12.62 -5.45 -17.04
N VAL A 169 -12.55 -6.78 -17.09
CA VAL A 169 -13.70 -7.69 -16.96
C VAL A 169 -13.47 -8.59 -15.76
N THR A 170 -14.38 -8.56 -14.79
CA THR A 170 -14.37 -9.45 -13.63
C THR A 170 -15.55 -10.41 -13.73
N LEU A 171 -15.29 -11.71 -13.63
CA LEU A 171 -16.30 -12.77 -13.59
C LEU A 171 -16.28 -13.43 -12.23
N MET A 172 -17.40 -13.45 -11.53
CA MET A 172 -17.55 -14.01 -10.19
C MET A 172 -18.06 -15.44 -10.24
N THR A 173 -17.73 -16.22 -9.21
CA THR A 173 -18.13 -17.65 -9.10
C THR A 173 -19.63 -17.86 -8.97
N ASP A 174 -20.39 -16.88 -8.52
CA ASP A 174 -21.87 -16.92 -8.46
C ASP A 174 -22.58 -16.52 -9.76
N GLY A 175 -21.79 -16.17 -10.81
CA GLY A 175 -22.29 -15.73 -12.11
C GLY A 175 -22.48 -14.21 -12.21
N ALA A 176 -22.19 -13.43 -11.17
CA ALA A 176 -22.09 -11.99 -11.32
C ALA A 176 -20.91 -11.61 -12.21
N SER A 177 -20.99 -10.44 -12.83
CA SER A 177 -19.87 -9.88 -13.59
C SER A 177 -19.78 -8.37 -13.47
N LYS A 178 -18.57 -7.84 -13.65
CA LYS A 178 -18.31 -6.40 -13.71
C LYS A 178 -17.44 -6.11 -14.92
N MET A 179 -17.78 -5.04 -15.65
CA MET A 179 -16.90 -4.43 -16.65
C MET A 179 -16.63 -3.00 -16.18
N GLU A 180 -15.40 -2.56 -16.28
CA GLU A 180 -15.02 -1.21 -15.89
C GLU A 180 -13.93 -0.65 -16.80
N ALA A 181 -14.00 0.65 -17.10
CA ALA A 181 -12.96 1.34 -17.84
C ALA A 181 -11.65 1.38 -17.04
N GLU A 182 -10.52 1.34 -17.71
CA GLU A 182 -9.19 1.49 -17.12
C GLU A 182 -9.05 2.79 -16.31
N ASP A 183 -9.64 3.88 -16.81
CA ASP A 183 -9.63 5.20 -16.16
C ASP A 183 -10.73 5.40 -15.10
N GLY A 184 -11.56 4.38 -14.86
CA GLY A 184 -12.67 4.44 -13.90
C GLY A 184 -13.85 5.31 -14.33
N SER A 185 -13.90 5.76 -15.59
CA SER A 185 -14.95 6.66 -16.08
C SER A 185 -16.33 6.01 -16.14
N TRP A 186 -16.39 4.69 -16.27
CA TRP A 186 -17.64 3.92 -16.24
C TRP A 186 -17.44 2.50 -15.68
N ALA A 187 -18.51 1.94 -15.15
CA ALA A 187 -18.59 0.53 -14.79
C ALA A 187 -20.00 -0.03 -15.06
N ILE A 188 -20.06 -1.30 -15.48
CA ILE A 188 -21.29 -2.07 -15.63
C ILE A 188 -21.20 -3.29 -14.73
N GLU A 189 -22.11 -3.42 -13.80
CA GLU A 189 -22.23 -4.57 -12.91
C GLU A 189 -23.48 -5.37 -13.27
N VAL A 190 -23.34 -6.67 -13.44
CA VAL A 190 -24.44 -7.60 -13.69
C VAL A 190 -24.50 -8.58 -12.53
N SER A 191 -25.63 -8.59 -11.82
CA SER A 191 -25.86 -9.52 -10.71
C SER A 191 -26.13 -10.94 -11.21
N PRO A 192 -26.07 -11.99 -10.37
CA PRO A 192 -26.30 -13.37 -10.76
C PRO A 192 -27.67 -13.63 -11.40
N ASN A 193 -28.68 -12.81 -11.06
CA ASN A 193 -30.03 -12.88 -11.64
C ASN A 193 -30.19 -12.08 -12.95
N GLY A 194 -29.07 -11.45 -13.43
CA GLY A 194 -29.05 -10.70 -14.69
C GLY A 194 -29.48 -9.24 -14.57
N GLU A 195 -29.70 -8.71 -13.36
CA GLU A 195 -29.98 -7.29 -13.17
C GLU A 195 -28.71 -6.46 -13.39
N GLN A 196 -28.84 -5.37 -14.13
CA GLN A 196 -27.71 -4.53 -14.53
C GLN A 196 -27.74 -3.18 -13.81
N THR A 197 -26.58 -2.77 -13.31
CA THR A 197 -26.31 -1.44 -12.78
C THR A 197 -25.22 -0.79 -13.61
N VAL A 198 -25.41 0.44 -14.05
CA VAL A 198 -24.42 1.21 -14.81
C VAL A 198 -23.99 2.42 -14.00
N THR A 199 -22.71 2.55 -13.74
CA THR A 199 -22.09 3.72 -13.10
C THR A 199 -21.29 4.48 -14.14
N SER A 200 -21.37 5.81 -14.16
CA SER A 200 -20.57 6.68 -15.04
C SER A 200 -20.19 7.97 -14.33
N THR A 201 -18.99 8.46 -14.62
CA THR A 201 -18.52 9.78 -14.19
C THR A 201 -18.78 10.76 -15.31
N LEU A 202 -19.55 11.82 -15.03
CA LEU A 202 -19.89 12.88 -15.98
C LEU A 202 -18.74 13.87 -16.10
N GLU A 203 -18.76 14.72 -17.16
CA GLU A 203 -17.73 15.72 -17.41
C GLU A 203 -17.52 16.72 -16.27
N ASP A 204 -18.54 16.95 -15.43
CA ASP A 204 -18.48 17.82 -14.25
C ASP A 204 -17.95 17.11 -12.98
N GLY A 205 -17.56 15.84 -13.10
CA GLY A 205 -17.10 15.01 -11.99
C GLY A 205 -18.23 14.34 -11.18
N THR A 206 -19.48 14.58 -11.52
CA THR A 206 -20.63 13.91 -10.88
C THR A 206 -20.63 12.42 -11.23
N VAL A 207 -20.78 11.55 -10.24
CA VAL A 207 -20.98 10.12 -10.44
C VAL A 207 -22.46 9.82 -10.56
N GLN A 208 -22.89 9.25 -11.69
CA GLN A 208 -24.26 8.82 -11.92
C GLN A 208 -24.36 7.29 -11.89
N LYS A 209 -25.30 6.76 -11.12
CA LYS A 209 -25.62 5.34 -11.03
C LYS A 209 -27.04 5.08 -11.49
N ASN A 210 -27.20 4.28 -12.56
CA ASN A 210 -28.47 3.84 -13.08
C ASN A 210 -28.77 2.46 -12.52
N LEU A 211 -29.91 2.29 -11.86
CA LEU A 211 -30.32 1.08 -11.19
C LEU A 211 -31.17 0.20 -12.11
N PRO A 212 -31.30 -1.12 -11.83
CA PRO A 212 -32.07 -2.07 -12.64
C PRO A 212 -33.56 -1.71 -12.74
N ASP A 213 -34.12 -1.08 -11.72
CA ASP A 213 -35.53 -0.63 -11.67
C ASP A 213 -35.80 0.69 -12.43
N GLY A 214 -34.76 1.23 -13.10
CA GLY A 214 -34.80 2.51 -13.80
C GLY A 214 -34.57 3.73 -12.89
N GLY A 215 -34.27 3.51 -11.61
CA GLY A 215 -33.84 4.59 -10.68
C GLY A 215 -32.49 5.16 -11.07
N VAL A 216 -32.28 6.45 -10.80
CA VAL A 216 -31.01 7.15 -11.02
C VAL A 216 -30.58 7.81 -9.72
N GLN A 217 -29.35 7.53 -9.32
CA GLN A 217 -28.68 8.16 -8.18
C GLN A 217 -27.52 9.03 -8.68
N ARG A 218 -27.26 10.15 -8.02
CA ARG A 218 -26.14 11.06 -8.32
C ARG A 218 -25.44 11.47 -7.03
N TYR A 219 -24.09 11.55 -7.07
CA TYR A 219 -23.23 11.84 -5.92
C TYR A 219 -22.21 12.92 -6.25
#